data_84d458e866b25d901e24c71a75ccd212
#
_entry.id   84d458e866b25d901e24c71a75ccd212
#
_cell.length_a   1.000
_cell.length_b   1.000
_cell.length_c   1.000
_cell.angle_alpha   90.00
_cell.angle_beta   90.00
_cell.angle_gamma   90.00
#
_symmetry.space_group_name_H-M   'P 1'
#
loop_
_entity.id
_entity.type
_entity.pdbx_description
1 polymer ?
#
loop_
_entity_poly.entity_id
_entity_poly.type
_entity_poly.pdbx_seq_one_letter_code
_entity_poly.pdbx_strand_id
1 'polypeptide(L)' 'MEKLITRKEAAKLLGISLATLDEARNSGLISYIQYVPNGCVYFTSAYLQEYVAKCTYRAKPVEKKATYRN' A
#
# COMPACT_ATOMS: atom_id res chain seq x y z
N MET A 1 -21.38 4.35 -2.91
CA MET A 1 -20.47 3.25 -2.56
C MET A 1 -19.15 3.41 -3.32
N GLU A 2 -18.06 3.15 -2.65
CA GLU A 2 -16.77 3.29 -3.25
C GLU A 2 -16.52 2.20 -4.28
N LYS A 3 -15.81 2.54 -5.35
CA LYS A 3 -15.50 1.57 -6.38
C LYS A 3 -14.54 0.51 -5.84
N LEU A 4 -14.83 -0.73 -6.14
CA LEU A 4 -13.94 -1.83 -5.78
C LEU A 4 -12.84 -1.96 -6.83
N ILE A 5 -11.62 -2.17 -6.34
CA ILE A 5 -10.44 -2.26 -7.18
C ILE A 5 -9.97 -3.70 -7.14
N THR A 6 -9.75 -4.29 -8.32
CA THR A 6 -9.29 -5.67 -8.38
C THR A 6 -7.83 -5.77 -7.93
N ARG A 7 -7.40 -6.99 -7.63
CA ARG A 7 -6.03 -7.25 -7.21
C ARG A 7 -5.02 -6.78 -8.28
N LYS A 8 -5.31 -7.11 -9.53
CA LYS A 8 -4.43 -6.68 -10.61
C LYS A 8 -4.36 -5.18 -10.74
N GLU A 9 -5.52 -4.55 -10.66
CA GLU A 9 -5.59 -3.09 -10.72
C GLU A 9 -4.85 -2.45 -9.57
N ALA A 10 -5.04 -2.99 -8.37
CA ALA A 10 -4.38 -2.45 -7.19
C ALA A 10 -2.86 -2.52 -7.31
N ALA A 11 -2.35 -3.66 -7.76
CA ALA A 11 -0.91 -3.81 -7.95
C ALA A 11 -0.39 -2.80 -8.97
N LYS A 12 -1.14 -2.61 -10.05
CA LYS A 12 -0.75 -1.66 -11.08
C LYS A 12 -0.74 -0.24 -10.55
N LEU A 13 -1.78 0.13 -9.80
CA LEU A 13 -1.86 1.47 -9.23
C LEU A 13 -0.76 1.72 -8.21
N LEU A 14 -0.39 0.70 -7.46
CA LEU A 14 0.67 0.82 -6.46
C LEU A 14 2.06 0.68 -7.07
N GLY A 15 2.15 0.21 -8.31
CA GLY A 15 3.45 0.03 -8.96
C GLY A 15 4.23 -1.14 -8.41
N ILE A 16 3.55 -2.17 -7.94
CA ILE A 16 4.20 -3.34 -7.36
C ILE A 16 3.72 -4.61 -8.06
N SER A 17 4.41 -5.71 -7.82
CA SER A 17 4.02 -6.99 -8.39
C SER A 17 2.85 -7.58 -7.61
N LEU A 18 2.14 -8.51 -8.24
CA LEU A 18 1.07 -9.23 -7.56
C LEU A 18 1.60 -9.99 -6.34
N ALA A 19 2.79 -10.55 -6.46
CA ALA A 19 3.39 -11.27 -5.34
C ALA A 19 3.62 -10.34 -4.15
N THR A 20 4.12 -9.14 -4.41
CA THR A 20 4.35 -8.17 -3.35
C THR A 20 3.04 -7.75 -2.71
N LEU A 21 2.00 -7.55 -3.53
CA LEU A 21 0.69 -7.19 -3.01
C LEU A 21 0.12 -8.31 -2.15
N ASP A 22 0.25 -9.55 -2.59
CA ASP A 22 -0.24 -10.70 -1.82
C ASP A 22 0.51 -10.83 -0.49
N GLU A 23 1.80 -10.56 -0.50
CA GLU A 23 2.59 -10.55 0.73
C GLU A 23 2.10 -9.50 1.71
N ALA A 24 1.84 -8.30 1.20
CA ALA A 24 1.34 -7.21 2.04
C ALA A 24 -0.02 -7.58 2.64
N ARG A 25 -0.86 -8.21 1.82
CA ARG A 25 -2.18 -8.63 2.28
C ARG A 25 -2.07 -9.69 3.37
N ASN A 26 -1.21 -10.67 3.15
CA ASN A 26 -1.05 -11.77 4.10
C ASN A 26 -0.41 -11.32 5.42
N SER A 27 0.43 -10.31 5.38
CA SER A 27 1.06 -9.81 6.60
C SER A 27 0.24 -8.73 7.30
N GLY A 28 -0.94 -8.41 6.77
CA GLY A 28 -1.82 -7.45 7.42
C GLY A 28 -1.46 -6.01 7.19
N LEU A 29 -0.62 -5.73 6.19
CA LEU A 29 -0.21 -4.36 5.89
C LEU A 29 -1.25 -3.61 5.09
N ILE A 30 -2.10 -4.34 4.38
CA ILE A 30 -3.13 -3.71 3.54
C ILE A 30 -4.46 -4.40 3.78
N SER A 31 -5.50 -3.62 3.97
CA SER A 31 -6.86 -4.14 4.14
C SER A 31 -7.43 -4.56 2.79
N TYR A 32 -8.32 -5.51 2.82
CA TYR A 32 -8.93 -6.01 1.59
C TYR A 32 -10.33 -6.52 1.87
N ILE A 33 -11.09 -6.73 0.79
CA ILE A 33 -12.45 -7.24 0.86
C ILE A 33 -12.47 -8.59 0.15
N GLN A 34 -12.99 -9.60 0.82
CA GLN A 34 -13.14 -10.91 0.23
C GLN A 34 -14.47 -11.47 0.72
N TYR A 35 -15.41 -11.64 -0.19
CA TYR A 35 -16.77 -12.02 0.21
C TYR A 35 -16.90 -13.49 0.59
N VAL A 36 -16.11 -14.34 -0.05
CA VAL A 36 -16.13 -15.77 0.25
C VAL A 36 -14.69 -16.27 0.39
N PRO A 37 -14.48 -17.35 1.16
CA PRO A 37 -13.14 -17.92 1.28
C PRO A 37 -12.63 -18.33 -0.11
N ASN A 38 -11.37 -18.02 -0.37
CA ASN A 38 -10.73 -18.31 -1.66
C ASN A 38 -11.37 -17.61 -2.83
N GLY A 39 -12.21 -16.59 -2.58
CA GLY A 39 -12.81 -15.80 -3.62
C GLY A 39 -11.93 -14.65 -4.06
N CYS A 40 -12.48 -13.84 -4.94
CA CYS A 40 -11.75 -12.67 -5.43
C CYS A 40 -11.50 -11.68 -4.32
N VAL A 41 -10.34 -11.04 -4.38
CA VAL A 41 -9.95 -10.02 -3.42
C VAL A 41 -10.11 -8.65 -4.07
N TYR A 42 -10.67 -7.73 -3.30
CA TYR A 42 -10.88 -6.36 -3.78
C TYR A 42 -10.31 -5.38 -2.78
N PHE A 43 -10.02 -4.19 -3.27
CA PHE A 43 -9.49 -3.11 -2.45
C PHE A 43 -10.31 -1.85 -2.73
N THR A 44 -10.17 -0.88 -1.86
CA THR A 44 -10.72 0.45 -2.10
C THR A 44 -9.56 1.43 -2.18
N SER A 45 -9.82 2.62 -2.72
CA SER A 45 -8.75 3.63 -2.77
C SER A 45 -8.29 4.00 -1.36
N ALA A 46 -9.19 3.98 -0.39
CA ALA A 46 -8.82 4.26 1.00
C ALA A 46 -7.81 3.24 1.51
N TYR A 47 -8.04 1.96 1.21
CA TYR A 47 -7.13 0.90 1.65
C TYR A 47 -5.75 1.06 1.00
N LEU A 48 -5.74 1.40 -0.29
CA LEU A 48 -4.47 1.61 -0.99
C LEU A 48 -3.72 2.80 -0.41
N GLN A 49 -4.44 3.87 -0.09
CA GLN A 49 -3.83 5.05 0.50
C GLN A 49 -3.25 4.76 1.88
N GLU A 50 -3.96 3.97 2.67
CA GLU A 50 -3.46 3.53 3.98
C GLU A 50 -2.15 2.77 3.85
N TYR A 51 -2.10 1.86 2.88
CA TYR A 51 -0.90 1.07 2.65
C TYR A 51 0.26 1.96 2.22
N VAL A 52 0.00 2.89 1.31
CA VAL A 52 1.04 3.82 0.86
C VAL A 52 1.55 4.64 2.04
N ALA A 53 0.66 5.08 2.91
CA ALA A 53 1.07 5.86 4.08
C ALA A 53 1.98 5.03 4.99
N LYS A 54 1.67 3.76 5.18
CA LYS A 54 2.51 2.88 6.00
C LYS A 54 3.88 2.65 5.38
N CYS A 55 3.95 2.69 4.06
CA CYS A 55 5.21 2.47 3.35
C CYS A 55 5.96 3.76 3.05
N THR A 56 5.40 4.88 3.46
CA THR A 56 6.03 6.17 3.17
C THR A 56 7.07 6.48 4.26
N TYR A 57 8.29 6.68 3.82
CA TYR A 57 9.38 7.05 4.71
C TYR A 57 9.65 8.53 4.47
N ARG A 58 9.32 9.34 5.45
CA ARG A 58 9.50 10.78 5.30
C ARG A 58 10.96 11.15 5.37
N ALA A 59 11.37 12.00 4.46
CA ALA A 59 12.69 12.56 4.55
C ALA A 59 12.79 13.40 5.82
N LYS A 60 13.87 13.24 6.54
CA LYS A 60 14.06 14.07 7.72
C LYS A 60 14.38 15.49 7.28
N PRO A 61 13.91 16.47 8.01
CA PRO A 61 14.30 17.84 7.70
C PRO A 61 15.81 17.93 7.71
N VAL A 62 16.35 18.68 6.79
CA VAL A 62 17.77 18.89 6.77
C VAL A 62 18.14 19.62 8.04
N GLU A 63 19.01 18.98 8.80
CA GLU A 63 19.47 19.63 9.99
C GLU A 63 20.46 20.61 9.54
N LYS A 64 20.18 21.59 9.84
CA LYS A 64 21.05 22.48 9.29
C LYS A 64 22.37 22.42 9.92
N LYS A 65 22.70 21.40 9.88
CA LYS A 65 23.51 20.92 10.01
C LYS A 65 24.31 20.53 9.64
N ALA A 66 24.09 20.33 9.66
CA ALA A 66 24.51 20.13 9.21
C ALA A 66 25.19 19.99 9.15
N THR A 67 25.23 19.87 9.25
CA THR A 67 25.63 19.76 8.86
C THR A 67 26.33 19.55 8.63
N TYR A 68 26.49 19.51 8.69
CA TYR A 68 26.99 19.31 8.09
C TYR A 68 27.86 19.52 8.04
N ARG A 69 28.07 19.59 8.16
CA ARG A 69 28.68 19.81 7.93
C ARG A 69 29.26 19.94 7.76
N ASN A 70 29.40 19.88 7.94
CA ASN A 70 29.87 20.04 7.48
C ASN A 70 30.32 20.22 7.51
#